data_057acc1816e1f944131f0a98be35215e
#
_entry.id   057acc1816e1f944131f0a98be35215e
#
_cell.length_a   1.000
_cell.length_b   1.000
_cell.length_c   1.000
_cell.angle_alpha   90.00
_cell.angle_beta   90.00
_cell.angle_gamma   90.00
#
_symmetry.space_group_name_H-M   'P 1'
#
loop_
_entity.id
_entity.type
_entity.pdbx_description
1 polymer ?
#
loop_
_entity_poly.entity_id
_entity_poly.type
_entity_poly.pdbx_seq_one_letter_code
_entity_poly.pdbx_strand_id
1 'polypeptide(L)'
;AEEGVLRLLALDDSLFSDSSLREEDFSSPLLGRLFTALRAQLAQSGRVSIGALAGEFTQEEINHLIGILQKPESLKNGAQALKDYSAIIMEQARKRAAAEEDPLTAAMEKNKYKGNGGKQHG
;
A
#
# COMPACT_ATOMS: atom_id res chain seq x y z
N ALA A 1 -8.45 -0.90 -1.85
CA ALA A 1 -7.78 -2.05 -1.23
C ALA A 1 -6.82 -1.63 -0.12
N GLU A 2 -6.05 -0.58 -0.33
CA GLU A 2 -5.05 -0.16 0.67
C GLU A 2 -5.71 0.30 1.98
N GLU A 3 -6.81 1.06 1.87
CA GLU A 3 -7.52 1.49 3.07
C GLU A 3 -8.16 0.30 3.79
N GLY A 4 -8.66 -0.67 3.02
CA GLY A 4 -9.23 -1.89 3.60
C GLY A 4 -8.20 -2.68 4.41
N VAL A 5 -6.96 -2.72 3.94
CA VAL A 5 -5.87 -3.37 4.67
C VAL A 5 -5.67 -2.69 6.03
N LEU A 6 -5.65 -1.35 6.06
CA LEU A 6 -5.47 -0.64 7.32
C LEU A 6 -6.63 -0.91 8.28
N ARG A 7 -7.86 -0.97 7.77
CA ARG A 7 -9.01 -1.28 8.62
C ARG A 7 -8.93 -2.70 9.19
N LEU A 8 -8.56 -3.67 8.35
CA LEU A 8 -8.41 -5.05 8.82
C LEU A 8 -7.31 -5.16 9.86
N LEU A 9 -6.19 -4.47 9.64
CA LEU A 9 -5.08 -4.49 10.59
C LEU A 9 -5.51 -3.97 11.95
N ALA A 10 -6.25 -2.87 11.97
CA ALA A 10 -6.71 -2.27 13.22
C ALA A 10 -7.74 -3.16 13.93
N LEU A 11 -8.51 -3.93 13.17
CA LEU A 11 -9.54 -4.79 13.74
C LEU A 11 -8.99 -6.12 14.24
N ASP A 12 -8.04 -6.71 13.52
CA ASP A 12 -7.49 -8.01 13.89
C ASP A 12 -6.12 -8.17 13.24
N ASP A 13 -5.08 -7.80 13.98
CA ASP A 13 -3.72 -7.87 13.44
C ASP A 13 -3.23 -9.30 13.25
N SER A 14 -3.89 -10.28 13.89
CA SER A 14 -3.49 -11.67 13.72
C SER A 14 -3.68 -12.15 12.27
N LEU A 15 -4.54 -11.49 11.51
CA LEU A 15 -4.70 -11.79 10.09
C LEU A 15 -3.41 -11.58 9.29
N PHE A 16 -2.52 -10.77 9.82
CA PHE A 16 -1.30 -10.37 9.12
C PHE A 16 -0.07 -11.19 9.50
N SER A 17 -0.24 -12.23 10.32
CA SER A 17 0.90 -13.02 10.77
C SER A 17 1.68 -13.64 9.61
N ASP A 18 0.99 -14.02 8.54
CA ASP A 18 1.63 -14.60 7.35
C ASP A 18 1.66 -13.64 6.17
N SER A 19 1.35 -12.37 6.40
CA SER A 19 1.30 -11.40 5.32
C SER A 19 2.70 -10.98 4.89
N SER A 20 2.92 -10.90 3.58
CA SER A 20 4.16 -10.41 3.01
C SER A 20 4.06 -8.97 2.54
N LEU A 21 2.94 -8.29 2.82
CA LEU A 21 2.79 -6.88 2.47
C LEU A 21 3.81 -6.02 3.20
N ARG A 22 4.39 -5.08 2.47
CA ARG A 22 5.39 -4.16 3.00
C ARG A 22 5.02 -2.73 2.63
N GLU A 23 5.67 -1.79 3.30
CA GLU A 23 5.42 -0.38 3.06
C GLU A 23 5.54 0.00 1.58
N GLU A 24 6.55 -0.51 0.92
CA GLU A 24 6.82 -0.16 -0.48
C GLU A 24 5.80 -0.74 -1.46
N ASP A 25 4.97 -1.68 -1.01
CA ASP A 25 3.93 -2.23 -1.88
C ASP A 25 2.76 -1.26 -2.07
N PHE A 26 2.61 -0.30 -1.16
CA PHE A 26 1.51 0.65 -1.22
C PHE A 26 1.77 1.72 -2.27
N SER A 27 0.73 2.08 -3.02
CA SER A 27 0.83 3.16 -4.00
C SER A 27 0.85 4.52 -3.32
N SER A 28 0.21 4.63 -2.15
CA SER A 28 0.20 5.85 -1.35
C SER A 28 1.34 5.79 -0.34
N PRO A 29 2.32 6.68 -0.41
CA PRO A 29 3.39 6.71 0.60
C PRO A 29 2.85 6.91 2.00
N LEU A 30 1.80 7.71 2.16
CA LEU A 30 1.19 7.93 3.46
C LEU A 30 0.60 6.63 4.01
N LEU A 31 -0.18 5.92 3.19
CA LEU A 31 -0.81 4.68 3.66
C LEU A 31 0.22 3.61 3.98
N GLY A 32 1.31 3.55 3.21
CA GLY A 32 2.41 2.65 3.50
C GLY A 32 3.07 2.96 4.83
N ARG A 33 3.33 4.24 5.09
CA ARG A 33 3.91 4.67 6.37
C ARG A 33 2.98 4.38 7.54
N LEU A 34 1.68 4.60 7.34
CA LEU A 34 0.69 4.28 8.37
C LEU A 34 0.63 2.79 8.64
N PHE A 35 0.68 1.99 7.59
CA PHE A 35 0.69 0.53 7.73
C PHE A 35 1.86 0.07 8.58
N THR A 36 3.06 0.57 8.27
CA THR A 36 4.26 0.21 9.02
C THR A 36 4.16 0.65 10.48
N ALA A 37 3.69 1.88 10.71
CA ALA A 37 3.58 2.41 12.07
C ALA A 37 2.55 1.64 12.89
N LEU A 38 1.41 1.31 12.29
CA LEU A 38 0.38 0.54 13.01
C LEU A 38 0.87 -0.86 13.35
N ARG A 39 1.56 -1.51 12.42
CA ARG A 39 2.11 -2.84 12.72
C ARG A 39 3.12 -2.80 13.85
N ALA A 40 3.94 -1.76 13.89
CA ALA A 40 4.91 -1.61 14.98
C ALA A 40 4.21 -1.41 16.31
N GLN A 41 3.16 -0.58 16.36
CA GLN A 41 2.41 -0.37 17.59
C GLN A 41 1.76 -1.66 18.08
N LEU A 42 1.14 -2.40 17.15
CA LEU A 42 0.47 -3.64 17.50
C LEU A 42 1.46 -4.69 18.01
N ALA A 43 2.65 -4.74 17.41
CA ALA A 43 3.69 -5.67 17.86
C ALA A 43 4.20 -5.32 19.26
N GLN A 44 4.24 -4.02 19.60
CA GLN A 44 4.77 -3.58 20.87
C GLN A 44 3.75 -3.59 22.00
N SER A 45 2.54 -3.11 21.72
CA SER A 45 1.53 -2.91 22.76
C SER A 45 0.24 -3.66 22.54
N GLY A 46 0.08 -4.27 21.37
CA GLY A 46 -1.14 -5.01 21.03
C GLY A 46 -2.33 -4.14 20.68
N ARG A 47 -2.13 -2.82 20.54
CA ARG A 47 -3.24 -1.94 20.20
C ARG A 47 -2.73 -0.68 19.50
N VAL A 48 -3.65 -0.06 18.75
CA VAL A 48 -3.38 1.20 18.05
C VAL A 48 -3.50 2.36 19.03
N SER A 49 -2.55 3.29 18.97
CA SER A 49 -2.58 4.51 19.77
C SER A 49 -2.42 5.70 18.83
N ILE A 50 -3.52 6.42 18.63
CA ILE A 50 -3.50 7.62 17.79
C ILE A 50 -2.56 8.68 18.37
N GLY A 51 -2.58 8.84 19.71
CA GLY A 51 -1.72 9.82 20.35
C GLY A 51 -0.24 9.58 20.10
N ALA A 52 0.17 8.31 20.03
CA ALA A 52 1.56 7.98 19.79
C ALA A 52 1.99 8.29 18.37
N LEU A 53 1.05 8.39 17.43
CA LEU A 53 1.36 8.71 16.04
C LEU A 53 1.65 10.20 15.83
N ALA A 54 1.28 11.04 16.80
CA ALA A 54 1.42 12.48 16.66
C ALA A 54 2.88 12.92 16.55
N GLY A 55 3.82 12.09 16.98
CA GLY A 55 5.24 12.39 16.85
C GLY A 55 5.80 12.13 15.45
N GLU A 56 5.10 11.32 14.64
CA GLU A 56 5.56 10.93 13.30
C GLU A 56 4.72 11.49 12.18
N PHE A 57 3.46 11.82 12.47
CA PHE A 57 2.50 12.20 11.43
C PHE A 57 1.89 13.54 11.76
N THR A 58 1.53 14.29 10.72
CA THR A 58 0.85 15.57 10.89
C THR A 58 -0.58 15.33 11.34
N GLN A 59 -1.22 16.39 11.85
CA GLN A 59 -2.62 16.30 12.25
C GLN A 59 -3.51 15.92 11.07
N GLU A 60 -3.22 16.46 9.89
CA GLU A 60 -3.98 16.12 8.70
C GLU A 60 -3.86 14.65 8.34
N GLU A 61 -2.64 14.12 8.46
CA GLU A 61 -2.40 12.70 8.18
C GLU A 61 -3.13 11.81 9.18
N ILE A 62 -3.11 12.21 10.45
CA ILE A 62 -3.82 11.49 11.50
C ILE A 62 -5.32 11.53 11.25
N ASN A 63 -5.84 12.69 10.86
CA ASN A 63 -7.27 12.83 10.55
C ASN A 63 -7.66 11.94 9.37
N HIS A 64 -6.78 11.82 8.40
CA HIS A 64 -7.02 10.93 7.26
C HIS A 64 -7.12 9.47 7.74
N LEU A 65 -6.21 9.05 8.61
CA LEU A 65 -6.26 7.70 9.18
C LEU A 65 -7.54 7.48 9.96
N ILE A 66 -7.93 8.44 10.79
CA ILE A 66 -9.17 8.32 11.55
C ILE A 66 -10.36 8.13 10.62
N GLY A 67 -10.41 8.89 9.54
CA GLY A 67 -11.46 8.73 8.54
C GLY A 67 -11.49 7.35 7.91
N ILE A 68 -10.32 6.78 7.63
CA ILE A 68 -10.21 5.42 7.10
C ILE A 68 -10.76 4.42 8.11
N LEU A 69 -10.35 4.54 9.37
CA LEU A 69 -10.71 3.57 10.39
C LEU A 69 -12.18 3.67 10.82
N GLN A 70 -12.83 4.79 10.56
CA GLN A 70 -14.24 4.96 10.90
C GLN A 70 -15.18 4.26 9.93
N LYS A 71 -14.71 3.94 8.74
CA LYS A 71 -15.53 3.23 7.77
C LYS A 71 -15.69 1.77 8.19
N PRO A 72 -16.88 1.20 8.00
CA PRO A 72 -17.10 -0.19 8.41
C PRO A 72 -16.28 -1.17 7.58
N GLU A 73 -15.81 -2.21 8.24
CA GLU A 73 -15.12 -3.30 7.59
C GLU A 73 -15.53 -4.57 8.34
N SER A 74 -15.89 -5.60 7.59
CA SER A 74 -16.35 -6.85 8.19
C SER A 74 -15.19 -7.81 8.42
N LEU A 75 -15.16 -8.44 9.59
CA LEU A 75 -14.21 -9.52 9.86
C LEU A 75 -14.75 -10.88 9.44
N LYS A 76 -15.99 -10.94 8.96
CA LYS A 76 -16.65 -12.20 8.64
C LYS A 76 -15.81 -13.07 7.70
N ASN A 77 -15.19 -12.47 6.70
CA ASN A 77 -14.28 -13.16 5.81
C ASN A 77 -12.96 -12.40 5.75
N GLY A 78 -12.46 -12.03 6.95
CA GLY A 78 -11.29 -11.16 7.04
C GLY A 78 -10.06 -11.72 6.34
N ALA A 79 -9.80 -13.02 6.50
CA ALA A 79 -8.65 -13.65 5.85
C ALA A 79 -8.78 -13.59 4.33
N GLN A 80 -9.98 -13.85 3.80
CA GLN A 80 -10.20 -13.78 2.36
C GLN A 80 -10.11 -12.33 1.86
N ALA A 81 -10.69 -11.40 2.62
CA ALA A 81 -10.60 -9.98 2.27
C ALA A 81 -9.15 -9.53 2.22
N LEU A 82 -8.34 -9.95 3.19
CA LEU A 82 -6.93 -9.60 3.19
C LEU A 82 -6.21 -10.19 1.97
N LYS A 83 -6.52 -11.43 1.62
CA LYS A 83 -5.95 -12.03 0.40
C LYS A 83 -6.31 -11.23 -0.84
N ASP A 84 -7.57 -10.83 -0.96
CA ASP A 84 -8.04 -10.09 -2.11
C ASP A 84 -7.40 -8.71 -2.19
N TYR A 85 -7.36 -8.00 -1.07
CA TYR A 85 -6.71 -6.68 -1.01
C TYR A 85 -5.22 -6.80 -1.33
N SER A 86 -4.56 -7.80 -0.73
CA SER A 86 -3.13 -8.00 -0.93
C SER A 86 -2.81 -8.29 -2.39
N ALA A 87 -3.63 -9.11 -3.05
CA ALA A 87 -3.43 -9.44 -4.45
C ALA A 87 -3.52 -8.19 -5.32
N ILE A 88 -4.49 -7.32 -5.05
CA ILE A 88 -4.64 -6.07 -5.79
C ILE A 88 -3.44 -5.16 -5.57
N ILE A 89 -3.03 -5.00 -4.31
CA ILE A 89 -1.92 -4.13 -3.95
C ILE A 89 -0.63 -4.61 -4.59
N MET A 90 -0.36 -5.91 -4.49
CA MET A 90 0.88 -6.47 -5.03
C MET A 90 0.92 -6.44 -6.55
N GLU A 91 -0.24 -6.64 -7.19
CA GLU A 91 -0.30 -6.55 -8.64
C GLU A 91 -0.03 -5.12 -9.11
N GLN A 92 -0.58 -4.14 -8.41
CA GLN A 92 -0.33 -2.75 -8.73
C GLN A 92 1.13 -2.38 -8.47
N ALA A 93 1.70 -2.90 -7.38
CA ALA A 93 3.10 -2.67 -7.06
C ALA A 93 4.00 -3.27 -8.14
N ARG A 94 3.66 -4.48 -8.60
CA ARG A 94 4.42 -5.13 -9.67
C ARG A 94 4.37 -4.32 -10.95
N LYS A 95 3.21 -3.77 -11.29
CA LYS A 95 3.08 -2.94 -12.48
C LYS A 95 3.91 -1.67 -12.38
N ARG A 96 3.92 -1.04 -11.19
CA ARG A 96 4.74 0.16 -10.99
C ARG A 96 6.22 -0.16 -11.11
N ALA A 97 6.65 -1.27 -10.51
CA ALA A 97 8.05 -1.68 -10.58
C ALA A 97 8.47 -1.97 -12.01
N ALA A 98 7.62 -2.63 -12.77
CA ALA A 98 7.90 -2.91 -14.18
C ALA A 98 8.02 -1.62 -14.97
N ALA A 99 7.14 -0.65 -14.72
CA ALA A 99 7.19 0.63 -15.39
C ALA A 99 8.46 1.41 -15.04
N GLU A 100 8.88 1.33 -13.77
CA GLU A 100 10.08 2.01 -13.32
C GLU A 100 11.35 1.32 -13.79
N GLU A 101 11.33 0.01 -13.81
CA GLU A 101 12.46 -0.77 -14.29
C GLU A 101 12.76 -0.50 -15.74
N ASP A 102 11.75 -0.12 -16.47
CA ASP A 102 11.79 -0.03 -17.91
C ASP A 102 11.61 1.39 -18.45
N PRO A 103 11.96 2.45 -17.70
CA PRO A 103 11.81 3.79 -18.26
C PRO A 103 12.76 4.03 -19.40
N LEU A 104 13.98 3.52 -19.30
CA LEU A 104 14.95 3.68 -20.36
C LEU A 104 14.55 2.87 -21.58
N THR A 105 14.17 1.61 -21.37
CA THR A 105 13.72 0.77 -22.46
C THR A 105 12.46 1.33 -23.08
N ALA A 106 11.54 1.79 -22.26
CA ALA A 106 10.31 2.42 -22.75
C ALA A 106 10.62 3.66 -23.57
N ALA A 107 11.55 4.48 -23.09
CA ALA A 107 11.97 5.66 -23.83
C ALA A 107 12.66 5.28 -25.13
N MET A 108 13.49 4.26 -25.09
CA MET A 108 14.14 3.77 -26.29
C MET A 108 13.15 3.20 -27.28
N GLU A 109 12.18 2.46 -26.78
CA GLU A 109 11.12 1.91 -27.62
C GLU A 109 10.30 3.00 -28.26
N LYS A 110 9.97 4.02 -27.50
CA LYS A 110 9.24 5.16 -28.06
C LYS A 110 10.03 5.85 -29.13
N ASN A 111 11.32 5.97 -28.93
CA ASN A 111 12.19 6.59 -29.91
C ASN A 111 12.34 5.74 -31.14
N LYS A 112 12.37 4.42 -30.98
CA LYS A 112 12.43 3.47 -32.08
C LYS A 112 11.17 3.55 -32.94
N TYR A 113 10.06 3.66 -32.27
CA TYR A 113 8.77 3.69 -32.95
C TYR A 113 8.53 5.00 -33.67
N LYS A 114 9.16 5.98 -33.20
CA LYS A 114 9.11 7.28 -33.83
C LYS A 114 10.03 7.36 -34.98
N GLY A 115 10.27 5.93 -34.13
CA GLY A 115 10.81 6.01 -34.47
C GLY A 115 10.97 5.62 -34.68
N ASN A 116 11.04 4.96 -35.09
CA ASN A 116 11.27 4.77 -35.23
C ASN A 116 11.06 4.76 -35.12
N GLY A 117 11.39 4.20 -35.53
CA GLY A 117 11.29 4.36 -35.52
C GLY A 117 11.08 4.35 -35.32
N GLY A 118 11.59 3.90 -36.03
CA GLY A 118 11.48 4.10 -35.90
C GLY A 118 11.23 3.97 -35.67
N LYS A 119 11.47 3.91 -35.52
CA LYS A 119 11.40 3.79 -35.43
C LYS A 119 11.12 4.06 -35.06
N GLN A 120 11.41 3.61 -35.39
CA GLN A 120 11.32 3.80 -35.33
C GLN A 120 11.02 4.15 -35.05
N HIS A 121 11.47 3.88 -35.34
CA HIS A 121 11.43 4.17 -35.50
C HIS A 121 11.09 4.49 -35.38
N GLY A 122 11.22 4.29 -34.95
CA GLY A 122 11.03 4.79 -34.81
C GLY A 122 10.70 4.97 -34.70
#